data_8127cd0802fcb66515b8abfa3f033600
#
_entry.id   8127cd0802fcb66515b8abfa3f033600
#
_cell.length_a   1.000
_cell.length_b   1.000
_cell.length_c   1.000
_cell.angle_alpha   90.00
_cell.angle_beta   90.00
_cell.angle_gamma   90.00
#
_symmetry.space_group_name_H-M   'P 1'
#
loop_
_entity.id
_entity.type
_entity.pdbx_description
1 polymer ?
#
loop_
_entity_poly.entity_id
_entity_poly.type
_entity_poly.pdbx_seq_one_letter_code
_entity_poly.pdbx_strand_id
1 'polypeptide(L)'
;MIGRMKMRATASVPSTDSGAHSPSPALLDRVRDELVDRAVLRPSPGDIAGVIGAMDGVEGAGVEQVRVLTREFSGLGELAIPLGDPNVTDVLINGPGPVWIDRGRGVEPTDLRLPDEDACRHIAVRLAAACGVRLDDACPFADGILTDLPPGVAAAGVRVHAVLDPPAGAGACVSLRALSGSHRNLEALQDAGMFPAEGARLLRELIEQRRSFLVSGGTGAGKTTLLAALLSEVPVDERLLLVEDTPELLPDHPQAVRLRTRDEGPDGAGGIDMRMLVRQSLRMRPDRIIVGEIRGAEIAELLLAFNTGHAGSAGTLHANSVSAVPGRLLALGALAGMSAESVARQVVDGVDTVVHLHRQEGQRRLAQIGQLTGTHGSLTVEPVWGQSW
;
A
#
# COMPACT_ATOMS: atom_id res chain seq x y z
N MET A 1 2.24 32.30 42.98
CA MET A 1 1.21 31.26 43.15
C MET A 1 1.28 30.32 41.94
N ILE A 2 1.92 29.18 42.12
CA ILE A 2 2.17 28.22 41.04
C ILE A 2 1.10 27.15 41.18
N GLY A 3 0.17 27.13 40.21
CA GLY A 3 -0.93 26.15 40.14
C GLY A 3 -0.43 24.79 39.67
N ARG A 4 -0.50 23.77 40.54
CA ARG A 4 -0.28 22.37 40.21
C ARG A 4 -1.42 21.85 39.32
N MET A 5 -1.10 21.54 38.07
CA MET A 5 -1.97 20.82 37.17
C MET A 5 -1.97 19.31 37.55
N LYS A 6 -3.10 18.82 38.02
CA LYS A 6 -3.31 17.38 38.34
C LYS A 6 -3.32 16.57 37.04
N MET A 7 -2.32 15.71 36.86
CA MET A 7 -2.38 14.61 35.88
C MET A 7 -3.54 13.69 36.25
N ARG A 8 -4.49 13.54 35.33
CA ARG A 8 -5.50 12.48 35.39
C ARG A 8 -4.82 11.16 35.00
N ALA A 9 -4.92 10.19 35.90
CA ALA A 9 -4.51 8.82 35.67
C ALA A 9 -5.34 8.24 34.52
N THR A 10 -4.67 7.82 33.45
CA THR A 10 -5.23 6.97 32.40
C THR A 10 -5.44 5.57 32.97
N ALA A 11 -6.61 5.01 32.72
CA ALA A 11 -6.96 3.66 33.16
C ALA A 11 -5.96 2.65 32.58
N SER A 12 -5.33 1.90 33.46
CA SER A 12 -4.48 0.76 33.13
C SER A 12 -5.32 -0.33 32.48
N VAL A 13 -5.02 -0.64 31.22
CA VAL A 13 -5.44 -1.90 30.59
C VAL A 13 -4.77 -3.03 31.39
N PRO A 14 -5.49 -4.11 31.74
CA PRO A 14 -4.90 -5.20 32.51
C PRO A 14 -3.76 -5.82 31.68
N SER A 15 -2.56 -5.84 32.26
CA SER A 15 -1.42 -6.58 31.78
C SER A 15 -1.77 -8.08 31.78
N THR A 16 -2.12 -8.63 30.65
CA THR A 16 -2.04 -10.07 30.44
C THR A 16 -0.55 -10.41 30.42
N ASP A 17 -0.10 -11.00 31.49
CA ASP A 17 1.19 -11.66 31.62
C ASP A 17 1.25 -12.80 30.59
N SER A 18 1.73 -12.50 29.39
CA SER A 18 2.04 -13.45 28.34
C SER A 18 3.53 -13.35 28.03
N GLY A 19 4.31 -14.05 28.83
CA GLY A 19 5.65 -14.47 28.44
C GLY A 19 5.56 -15.36 27.20
N ALA A 20 5.23 -14.77 26.05
CA ALA A 20 5.36 -15.41 24.75
C ALA A 20 6.84 -15.54 24.46
N HIS A 21 7.43 -16.66 24.89
CA HIS A 21 8.80 -16.99 24.59
C HIS A 21 8.90 -17.22 23.09
N SER A 22 9.79 -16.50 22.40
CA SER A 22 10.19 -16.84 21.04
C SER A 22 10.58 -18.32 21.00
N PRO A 23 10.18 -19.08 19.96
CA PRO A 23 10.48 -20.50 19.92
C PRO A 23 11.98 -20.71 19.96
N SER A 24 12.43 -21.79 20.60
CA SER A 24 13.87 -22.06 20.61
C SER A 24 14.39 -22.23 19.17
N PRO A 25 15.59 -21.72 18.85
CA PRO A 25 16.18 -21.88 17.52
C PRO A 25 16.20 -23.35 17.06
N ALA A 26 16.49 -24.27 17.98
CA ALA A 26 16.48 -25.70 17.70
C ALA A 26 15.10 -26.25 17.32
N LEU A 27 14.01 -25.71 17.86
CA LEU A 27 12.65 -26.09 17.46
C LEU A 27 12.30 -25.54 16.09
N LEU A 28 12.66 -24.29 15.83
CA LEU A 28 12.48 -23.66 14.52
C LEU A 28 13.16 -24.44 13.40
N ASP A 29 14.43 -24.83 13.61
CA ASP A 29 15.20 -25.58 12.62
C ASP A 29 14.60 -26.96 12.38
N ARG A 30 14.26 -27.70 13.45
CA ARG A 30 13.59 -29.01 13.32
C ARG A 30 12.26 -28.94 12.57
N VAL A 31 11.42 -27.93 12.86
CA VAL A 31 10.15 -27.76 12.16
C VAL A 31 10.39 -27.37 10.69
N ARG A 32 11.40 -26.54 10.43
CA ARG A 32 11.80 -26.15 9.06
C ARG A 32 12.24 -27.37 8.25
N ASP A 33 13.15 -28.19 8.80
CA ASP A 33 13.66 -29.38 8.12
C ASP A 33 12.53 -30.33 7.76
N GLU A 34 11.61 -30.60 8.69
CA GLU A 34 10.47 -31.48 8.47
C GLU A 34 9.48 -30.90 7.41
N LEU A 35 9.27 -29.58 7.39
CA LEU A 35 8.46 -28.91 6.36
C LEU A 35 9.12 -29.01 4.98
N VAL A 36 10.43 -28.89 4.90
CA VAL A 36 11.22 -29.06 3.67
C VAL A 36 11.11 -30.50 3.18
N ASP A 37 11.27 -31.49 4.06
CA ASP A 37 11.14 -32.93 3.71
C ASP A 37 9.75 -33.26 3.18
N ARG A 38 8.73 -32.57 3.67
CA ARG A 38 7.33 -32.69 3.18
C ARG A 38 7.05 -31.82 1.93
N ALA A 39 8.04 -31.12 1.41
CA ALA A 39 7.91 -30.18 0.28
C ALA A 39 6.85 -29.07 0.50
N VAL A 40 6.63 -28.64 1.76
CA VAL A 40 5.71 -27.56 2.11
C VAL A 40 6.45 -26.23 2.04
N LEU A 41 6.28 -25.50 0.94
CA LEU A 41 6.94 -24.21 0.70
C LEU A 41 6.28 -23.04 1.47
N ARG A 42 4.98 -23.16 1.75
CA ARG A 42 4.19 -22.15 2.48
C ARG A 42 3.36 -22.86 3.54
N PRO A 43 3.88 -23.00 4.76
CA PRO A 43 3.22 -23.79 5.78
C PRO A 43 1.98 -23.05 6.32
N SER A 44 0.83 -23.71 6.28
CA SER A 44 -0.36 -23.30 7.00
C SER A 44 -0.24 -23.60 8.50
N PRO A 45 -1.05 -22.99 9.37
CA PRO A 45 -1.10 -23.37 10.78
C PRO A 45 -1.37 -24.88 10.99
N GLY A 46 -2.13 -25.51 10.09
CA GLY A 46 -2.41 -26.96 10.10
C GLY A 46 -1.17 -27.80 9.80
N ASP A 47 -0.36 -27.38 8.83
CA ASP A 47 0.89 -28.07 8.48
C ASP A 47 1.87 -28.01 9.66
N ILE A 48 2.01 -26.82 10.27
CA ILE A 48 2.87 -26.62 11.45
C ILE A 48 2.40 -27.48 12.63
N ALA A 49 1.10 -27.48 12.92
CA ALA A 49 0.53 -28.32 13.97
C ALA A 49 0.74 -29.82 13.71
N GLY A 50 0.59 -30.26 12.45
CA GLY A 50 0.84 -31.64 12.02
C GLY A 50 2.31 -32.06 12.17
N VAL A 51 3.25 -31.15 11.84
CA VAL A 51 4.68 -31.40 12.04
C VAL A 51 5.03 -31.51 13.51
N ILE A 52 4.60 -30.56 14.35
CA ILE A 52 4.89 -30.59 15.79
C ILE A 52 4.28 -31.83 16.45
N GLY A 53 3.03 -32.19 16.08
CA GLY A 53 2.35 -33.37 16.63
C GLY A 53 3.00 -34.71 16.23
N ALA A 54 3.80 -34.73 15.16
CA ALA A 54 4.56 -35.91 14.72
C ALA A 54 5.97 -35.99 15.33
N MET A 55 6.45 -34.93 16.00
CA MET A 55 7.77 -34.90 16.61
C MET A 55 7.79 -35.59 17.97
N ASP A 56 8.68 -36.57 18.14
CA ASP A 56 8.93 -37.23 19.41
C ASP A 56 9.43 -36.25 20.48
N GLY A 57 8.85 -36.30 21.68
CA GLY A 57 9.28 -35.52 22.84
C GLY A 57 8.71 -34.09 22.92
N VAL A 58 7.80 -33.70 22.04
CA VAL A 58 7.02 -32.47 22.14
C VAL A 58 5.62 -32.85 22.61
N GLU A 59 5.27 -32.53 23.88
CA GLU A 59 3.87 -32.61 24.34
C GLU A 59 3.03 -31.73 23.42
N GLY A 60 1.95 -32.26 22.87
CA GLY A 60 1.14 -31.77 21.76
C GLY A 60 1.13 -30.24 21.55
N ALA A 61 1.21 -29.81 20.30
CA ALA A 61 1.30 -28.42 19.92
C ALA A 61 0.22 -27.55 20.59
N GLY A 62 0.58 -26.79 21.59
CA GLY A 62 -0.30 -25.79 22.14
C GLY A 62 -0.68 -24.77 21.06
N VAL A 63 -1.92 -24.30 21.05
CA VAL A 63 -2.41 -23.31 20.05
C VAL A 63 -1.47 -22.11 19.95
N GLU A 64 -0.91 -21.67 21.08
CA GLU A 64 0.01 -20.54 21.11
C GLU A 64 1.36 -20.86 20.44
N GLN A 65 1.89 -22.06 20.62
CA GLN A 65 3.12 -22.49 19.98
C GLN A 65 2.98 -22.54 18.45
N VAL A 66 1.86 -23.06 17.95
CA VAL A 66 1.55 -23.04 16.49
C VAL A 66 1.43 -21.61 16.00
N ARG A 67 0.80 -20.72 16.77
CA ARG A 67 0.66 -19.31 16.41
C ARG A 67 2.01 -18.59 16.30
N VAL A 68 2.89 -18.80 17.28
CA VAL A 68 4.24 -18.21 17.29
C VAL A 68 5.05 -18.70 16.10
N LEU A 69 5.08 -20.01 15.83
CA LEU A 69 5.78 -20.56 14.68
C LEU A 69 5.19 -20.09 13.34
N THR A 70 3.87 -19.97 13.25
CA THR A 70 3.23 -19.42 12.04
C THR A 70 3.68 -17.99 11.77
N ARG A 71 3.80 -17.14 12.81
CA ARG A 71 4.35 -15.79 12.68
C ARG A 71 5.82 -15.80 12.21
N GLU A 72 6.63 -16.69 12.76
CA GLU A 72 8.04 -16.82 12.35
C GLU A 72 8.19 -17.26 10.89
N PHE A 73 7.44 -18.29 10.47
CA PHE A 73 7.49 -18.77 9.08
C PHE A 73 6.87 -17.80 8.06
N SER A 74 5.98 -16.91 8.49
CA SER A 74 5.49 -15.82 7.63
C SER A 74 6.51 -14.71 7.37
N GLY A 75 7.63 -14.72 8.09
CA GLY A 75 8.66 -13.66 8.06
C GLY A 75 8.40 -12.50 9.01
N LEU A 76 7.18 -12.30 9.51
CA LEU A 76 6.83 -11.18 10.40
C LEU A 76 7.32 -11.39 11.84
N GLY A 77 7.32 -12.65 12.34
CA GLY A 77 7.65 -12.91 13.73
C GLY A 77 6.80 -12.10 14.70
N GLU A 78 7.44 -11.49 15.70
CA GLU A 78 6.76 -10.66 16.70
C GLU A 78 6.17 -9.35 16.12
N LEU A 79 6.63 -8.89 14.94
CA LEU A 79 6.05 -7.72 14.26
C LEU A 79 4.60 -7.96 13.81
N ALA A 80 4.14 -9.20 13.75
CA ALA A 80 2.74 -9.52 13.51
C ALA A 80 1.80 -9.05 14.66
N ILE A 81 2.34 -8.88 15.88
CA ILE A 81 1.54 -8.47 17.06
C ILE A 81 0.97 -7.06 16.88
N PRO A 82 1.78 -6.01 16.66
CA PRO A 82 1.25 -4.68 16.42
C PRO A 82 0.40 -4.59 15.15
N LEU A 83 0.68 -5.38 14.11
CA LEU A 83 -0.14 -5.45 12.88
C LEU A 83 -1.51 -6.14 13.09
N GLY A 84 -1.77 -6.71 14.26
CA GLY A 84 -3.10 -7.20 14.65
C GLY A 84 -4.08 -6.09 15.03
N ASP A 85 -3.61 -4.88 15.33
CA ASP A 85 -4.46 -3.71 15.53
C ASP A 85 -4.86 -3.11 14.16
N PRO A 86 -6.15 -3.09 13.81
CA PRO A 86 -6.61 -2.57 12.51
C PRO A 86 -6.37 -1.06 12.32
N ASN A 87 -6.02 -0.33 13.39
CA ASN A 87 -5.69 1.08 13.32
C ASN A 87 -4.21 1.33 13.01
N VAL A 88 -3.33 0.33 13.19
CA VAL A 88 -1.91 0.46 12.88
C VAL A 88 -1.74 0.50 11.36
N THR A 89 -1.19 1.61 10.88
CA THR A 89 -0.89 1.83 9.47
C THR A 89 0.54 1.51 9.12
N ASP A 90 1.47 1.77 10.05
CA ASP A 90 2.90 1.58 9.83
C ASP A 90 3.56 0.99 11.08
N VAL A 91 4.56 0.10 10.89
CA VAL A 91 5.46 -0.43 11.93
C VAL A 91 6.88 -0.15 11.48
N LEU A 92 7.69 0.47 12.37
CA LEU A 92 8.99 1.00 12.02
C LEU A 92 10.09 0.46 12.94
N ILE A 93 11.21 0.08 12.36
CA ILE A 93 12.46 -0.28 13.05
C ILE A 93 13.52 0.73 12.59
N ASN A 94 14.13 1.43 13.55
CA ASN A 94 15.16 2.45 13.31
C ASN A 94 16.51 2.03 13.91
N GLY A 95 16.85 0.75 13.86
CA GLY A 95 17.99 0.17 14.57
C GLY A 95 17.60 -0.44 15.91
N PRO A 96 18.57 -0.78 16.78
CA PRO A 96 18.34 -1.34 18.11
C PRO A 96 17.45 -0.42 18.98
N GLY A 97 16.57 -1.02 19.78
CA GLY A 97 15.67 -0.27 20.64
C GLY A 97 14.19 -0.60 20.38
N PRO A 98 13.27 0.34 20.71
CA PRO A 98 11.84 0.07 20.56
C PRO A 98 11.42 -0.01 19.09
N VAL A 99 10.49 -0.90 18.83
CA VAL A 99 9.72 -0.89 17.58
C VAL A 99 8.66 0.20 17.68
N TRP A 100 8.48 0.97 16.63
CA TRP A 100 7.57 2.10 16.57
C TRP A 100 6.35 1.75 15.71
N ILE A 101 5.22 2.34 16.02
CA ILE A 101 3.99 2.21 15.24
C ILE A 101 3.36 3.56 14.96
N ASP A 102 2.63 3.67 13.84
CA ASP A 102 1.74 4.80 13.56
C ASP A 102 0.29 4.27 13.43
N ARG A 103 -0.63 4.92 14.16
CA ARG A 103 -2.08 4.72 14.05
C ARG A 103 -2.77 5.84 13.26
N GLY A 104 -1.98 6.56 12.45
CA GLY A 104 -2.49 7.70 11.68
C GLY A 104 -2.53 9.01 12.47
N ARG A 105 -1.95 9.06 13.66
CA ARG A 105 -1.89 10.25 14.53
C ARG A 105 -0.47 10.66 14.91
N GLY A 106 0.52 9.97 14.36
CA GLY A 106 1.93 10.12 14.66
C GLY A 106 2.54 8.85 15.22
N VAL A 107 3.87 8.81 15.27
CA VAL A 107 4.66 7.64 15.62
C VAL A 107 4.80 7.53 17.15
N GLU A 108 4.54 6.34 17.69
CA GLU A 108 4.68 6.03 19.11
C GLU A 108 5.45 4.71 19.32
N PRO A 109 6.24 4.58 20.42
CA PRO A 109 6.98 3.35 20.69
C PRO A 109 6.06 2.26 21.22
N THR A 110 6.42 1.00 20.94
CA THR A 110 5.82 -0.19 21.55
C THR A 110 6.71 -0.76 22.65
N ASP A 111 6.23 -1.78 23.38
CA ASP A 111 7.03 -2.56 24.34
C ASP A 111 8.00 -3.54 23.64
N LEU A 112 7.77 -3.84 22.35
CA LEU A 112 8.64 -4.69 21.55
C LEU A 112 9.97 -3.97 21.31
N ARG A 113 11.08 -4.63 21.65
CA ARG A 113 12.43 -4.06 21.55
C ARG A 113 13.37 -5.01 20.86
N LEU A 114 14.21 -4.47 19.99
CA LEU A 114 15.31 -5.20 19.37
C LEU A 114 16.60 -4.98 20.18
N PRO A 115 17.31 -6.06 20.54
CA PRO A 115 18.44 -5.96 21.46
C PRO A 115 19.67 -5.31 20.84
N ASP A 116 19.97 -5.58 19.58
CA ASP A 116 21.22 -5.22 18.91
C ASP A 116 21.04 -5.08 17.39
N GLU A 117 22.12 -4.72 16.69
CA GLU A 117 22.16 -4.52 15.25
C GLU A 117 21.96 -5.82 14.48
N ASP A 118 22.46 -6.95 15.00
CA ASP A 118 22.29 -8.26 14.38
C ASP A 118 20.83 -8.69 14.35
N ALA A 119 20.08 -8.42 15.42
CA ALA A 119 18.63 -8.67 15.47
C ALA A 119 17.87 -7.82 14.43
N CYS A 120 18.25 -6.55 14.27
CA CYS A 120 17.67 -5.67 13.25
C CYS A 120 17.94 -6.21 11.84
N ARG A 121 19.18 -6.59 11.56
CA ARG A 121 19.61 -7.16 10.30
C ARG A 121 18.88 -8.47 9.99
N HIS A 122 18.80 -9.39 10.95
CA HIS A 122 18.08 -10.67 10.80
C HIS A 122 16.62 -10.48 10.44
N ILE A 123 15.93 -9.55 11.11
CA ILE A 123 14.54 -9.23 10.78
C ILE A 123 14.41 -8.67 9.37
N ALA A 124 15.28 -7.72 8.98
CA ALA A 124 15.26 -7.13 7.65
C ALA A 124 15.45 -8.18 6.55
N VAL A 125 16.46 -9.04 6.69
CA VAL A 125 16.76 -10.12 5.72
C VAL A 125 15.64 -11.15 5.66
N ARG A 126 15.07 -11.54 6.81
CA ARG A 126 13.94 -12.46 6.89
C ARG A 126 12.69 -11.91 6.18
N LEU A 127 12.36 -10.64 6.41
CA LEU A 127 11.24 -9.96 5.75
C LEU A 127 11.44 -9.86 4.23
N ALA A 128 12.64 -9.49 3.79
CA ALA A 128 12.98 -9.43 2.37
C ALA A 128 12.85 -10.82 1.71
N ALA A 129 13.38 -11.86 2.35
CA ALA A 129 13.27 -13.24 1.88
C ALA A 129 11.81 -13.71 1.78
N ALA A 130 10.97 -13.36 2.76
CA ALA A 130 9.53 -13.66 2.73
C ALA A 130 8.79 -12.92 1.59
N CYS A 131 9.28 -11.75 1.18
CA CYS A 131 8.81 -11.04 -0.02
C CYS A 131 9.38 -11.62 -1.33
N GLY A 132 10.33 -12.57 -1.28
CA GLY A 132 11.05 -13.09 -2.44
C GLY A 132 12.05 -12.09 -3.03
N VAL A 133 12.53 -11.14 -2.22
CA VAL A 133 13.46 -10.08 -2.62
C VAL A 133 14.83 -10.33 -1.96
N ARG A 134 15.90 -10.06 -2.71
CA ARG A 134 17.27 -10.16 -2.20
C ARG A 134 17.59 -8.95 -1.33
N LEU A 135 18.23 -9.19 -0.17
CA LEU A 135 18.74 -8.14 0.71
C LEU A 135 20.05 -8.64 1.34
N ASP A 136 21.18 -8.07 0.94
CA ASP A 136 22.52 -8.36 1.43
C ASP A 136 23.45 -7.16 1.23
N ASP A 137 24.75 -7.33 1.55
CA ASP A 137 25.74 -6.24 1.46
C ASP A 137 25.95 -5.72 0.02
N ALA A 138 25.69 -6.54 -0.99
CA ALA A 138 25.76 -6.12 -2.40
C ALA A 138 24.47 -5.48 -2.90
N CYS A 139 23.34 -5.75 -2.23
CA CYS A 139 22.05 -5.18 -2.51
C CYS A 139 21.39 -4.76 -1.17
N PRO A 140 21.79 -3.59 -0.60
CA PRO A 140 21.39 -3.21 0.76
C PRO A 140 19.98 -2.62 0.87
N PHE A 141 19.19 -2.68 -0.18
CA PHE A 141 17.82 -2.19 -0.23
C PHE A 141 16.87 -3.30 -0.66
N ALA A 142 15.73 -3.41 0.00
CA ALA A 142 14.64 -4.28 -0.41
C ALA A 142 13.31 -3.53 -0.37
N ASP A 143 12.49 -3.70 -1.40
CA ASP A 143 11.09 -3.29 -1.45
C ASP A 143 10.24 -4.48 -1.90
N GLY A 144 9.23 -4.84 -1.10
CA GLY A 144 8.42 -6.01 -1.40
C GLY A 144 7.08 -5.98 -0.68
N ILE A 145 6.25 -6.99 -0.94
CA ILE A 145 4.96 -7.14 -0.28
C ILE A 145 4.80 -8.56 0.24
N LEU A 146 4.46 -8.65 1.51
CA LEU A 146 3.97 -9.86 2.14
C LEU A 146 2.47 -9.96 1.91
N THR A 147 2.04 -10.99 1.18
CA THR A 147 0.61 -11.30 0.95
C THR A 147 0.15 -12.50 1.74
N ASP A 148 1.09 -13.36 2.15
CA ASP A 148 0.83 -14.55 2.95
C ASP A 148 1.02 -14.18 4.43
N LEU A 149 -0.05 -13.64 5.04
CA LEU A 149 0.00 -13.09 6.38
C LEU A 149 -0.50 -14.11 7.41
N PRO A 150 0.13 -14.17 8.60
CA PRO A 150 -0.32 -15.07 9.65
C PRO A 150 -1.69 -14.65 10.20
N PRO A 151 -2.47 -15.60 10.74
CA PRO A 151 -3.73 -15.28 11.39
C PRO A 151 -3.58 -14.22 12.48
N GLY A 152 -4.51 -13.26 12.50
CA GLY A 152 -4.54 -12.16 13.46
C GLY A 152 -3.87 -10.87 12.98
N VAL A 153 -3.25 -10.85 11.81
CA VAL A 153 -2.83 -9.60 11.14
C VAL A 153 -4.04 -8.96 10.46
N ALA A 154 -4.30 -7.70 10.78
CA ALA A 154 -5.48 -6.96 10.32
C ALA A 154 -5.24 -6.21 9.00
N ALA A 155 -4.51 -6.83 8.05
CA ALA A 155 -4.17 -6.24 6.76
C ALA A 155 -4.38 -7.24 5.63
N ALA A 156 -4.56 -6.79 4.39
CA ALA A 156 -4.62 -7.65 3.20
C ALA A 156 -3.22 -8.00 2.67
N GLY A 157 -2.23 -7.21 3.06
CA GLY A 157 -0.84 -7.35 2.73
C GLY A 157 -0.03 -6.39 3.58
N VAL A 158 1.28 -6.58 3.61
CA VAL A 158 2.21 -5.66 4.29
C VAL A 158 3.30 -5.29 3.30
N ARG A 159 3.38 -4.01 2.93
CA ARG A 159 4.52 -3.51 2.18
C ARG A 159 5.72 -3.44 3.10
N VAL A 160 6.82 -3.98 2.66
CA VAL A 160 8.09 -4.03 3.36
C VAL A 160 9.11 -3.19 2.60
N HIS A 161 9.69 -2.21 3.27
CA HIS A 161 10.89 -1.53 2.78
C HIS A 161 11.98 -1.70 3.84
N ALA A 162 13.14 -2.20 3.42
CA ALA A 162 14.27 -2.46 4.32
C ALA A 162 15.56 -1.90 3.73
N VAL A 163 16.41 -1.38 4.63
CA VAL A 163 17.73 -0.82 4.31
C VAL A 163 18.73 -1.38 5.30
N LEU A 164 19.82 -2.00 4.82
CA LEU A 164 20.91 -2.50 5.66
C LEU A 164 21.96 -1.43 5.94
N ASP A 165 22.75 -1.67 6.96
CA ASP A 165 23.98 -0.94 7.22
C ASP A 165 25.13 -1.52 6.36
N PRO A 166 26.01 -0.66 5.77
CA PRO A 166 25.73 0.66 5.30
C PRO A 166 24.72 0.66 4.14
N PRO A 167 23.78 1.62 3.97
CA PRO A 167 23.79 3.00 4.46
C PRO A 167 22.90 3.29 5.68
N ALA A 168 22.26 2.29 6.31
CA ALA A 168 21.29 2.55 7.39
C ALA A 168 21.93 3.08 8.70
N GLY A 169 23.21 2.81 8.97
CA GLY A 169 23.97 3.34 10.09
C GLY A 169 23.74 2.67 11.45
N ALA A 170 22.85 1.66 11.56
CA ALA A 170 22.56 0.95 12.82
C ALA A 170 21.95 -0.43 12.56
N GLY A 171 22.70 -1.32 11.91
CA GLY A 171 22.28 -2.67 11.58
C GLY A 171 21.26 -2.74 10.45
N ALA A 172 20.05 -2.23 10.66
CA ALA A 172 19.04 -2.08 9.62
C ALA A 172 17.92 -1.10 10.01
N CYS A 173 17.33 -0.46 9.00
CA CYS A 173 16.04 0.24 9.12
C CYS A 173 14.98 -0.54 8.35
N VAL A 174 13.78 -0.69 8.93
CA VAL A 174 12.65 -1.37 8.28
C VAL A 174 11.39 -0.53 8.44
N SER A 175 10.65 -0.40 7.36
CA SER A 175 9.33 0.22 7.34
C SER A 175 8.32 -0.80 6.82
N LEU A 176 7.35 -1.15 7.65
CA LEU A 176 6.22 -1.99 7.27
C LEU A 176 4.98 -1.12 7.17
N ARG A 177 4.30 -1.15 6.02
CA ARG A 177 3.00 -0.50 5.85
C ARG A 177 1.91 -1.52 5.68
N ALA A 178 0.93 -1.49 6.59
CA ALA A 178 -0.27 -2.31 6.49
C ALA A 178 -1.12 -1.86 5.29
N LEU A 179 -1.32 -2.74 4.34
CA LEU A 179 -2.22 -2.50 3.21
C LEU A 179 -3.65 -2.80 3.67
N SER A 180 -4.52 -1.81 3.60
CA SER A 180 -5.90 -1.95 4.06
C SER A 180 -6.63 -2.98 3.20
N GLY A 181 -6.97 -4.13 3.80
CA GLY A 181 -7.75 -5.19 3.15
C GLY A 181 -9.25 -4.96 3.19
N SER A 182 -9.71 -3.89 3.79
CA SER A 182 -11.13 -3.59 3.76
C SER A 182 -11.50 -3.11 2.36
N HIS A 183 -12.20 -3.95 1.61
CA HIS A 183 -12.98 -3.54 0.46
C HIS A 183 -14.00 -2.50 0.93
N ARG A 184 -13.56 -1.25 1.05
CA ARG A 184 -14.46 -0.15 1.38
C ARG A 184 -15.15 0.24 0.10
N ASN A 185 -16.43 -0.08 -0.02
CA ASN A 185 -17.28 0.46 -1.07
C ASN A 185 -17.56 1.96 -0.82
N LEU A 186 -18.16 2.64 -1.79
CA LEU A 186 -18.46 4.07 -1.67
C LEU A 186 -19.38 4.37 -0.49
N GLU A 187 -20.31 3.48 -0.16
CA GLU A 187 -21.22 3.64 0.97
C GLU A 187 -20.45 3.67 2.31
N ALA A 188 -19.55 2.72 2.53
CA ALA A 188 -18.71 2.70 3.74
C ALA A 188 -17.81 3.92 3.86
N LEU A 189 -17.34 4.49 2.74
CA LEU A 189 -16.56 5.74 2.75
C LEU A 189 -17.44 6.96 3.07
N GLN A 190 -18.67 6.98 2.58
CA GLN A 190 -19.66 8.01 2.90
C GLN A 190 -20.04 7.95 4.39
N ASP A 191 -20.31 6.78 4.93
CA ASP A 191 -20.64 6.57 6.34
C ASP A 191 -19.48 6.95 7.27
N ALA A 192 -18.24 6.75 6.80
CA ALA A 192 -17.04 7.23 7.47
C ALA A 192 -16.82 8.75 7.37
N GLY A 193 -17.73 9.48 6.71
CA GLY A 193 -17.70 10.94 6.58
C GLY A 193 -16.67 11.47 5.57
N MET A 194 -16.19 10.63 4.62
CA MET A 194 -15.25 11.09 3.60
C MET A 194 -15.88 12.11 2.66
N PHE A 195 -17.17 11.99 2.37
CA PHE A 195 -17.93 12.91 1.52
C PHE A 195 -19.43 12.86 1.85
N PRO A 196 -20.19 13.96 1.58
CA PRO A 196 -21.63 13.99 1.73
C PRO A 196 -22.34 13.23 0.58
N ALA A 197 -23.66 13.04 0.70
CA ALA A 197 -24.48 12.35 -0.30
C ALA A 197 -24.35 12.93 -1.72
N GLU A 198 -24.23 14.25 -1.84
CA GLU A 198 -24.03 14.92 -3.13
C GLU A 198 -22.68 14.53 -3.77
N GLY A 199 -21.61 14.51 -2.97
CA GLY A 199 -20.29 14.03 -3.42
C GLY A 199 -20.34 12.58 -3.88
N ALA A 200 -21.03 11.70 -3.12
CA ALA A 200 -21.23 10.30 -3.50
C ALA A 200 -21.96 10.15 -4.84
N ARG A 201 -23.00 10.98 -5.08
CA ARG A 201 -23.74 11.00 -6.35
C ARG A 201 -22.83 11.37 -7.52
N LEU A 202 -22.07 12.45 -7.39
CA LEU A 202 -21.14 12.89 -8.44
C LEU A 202 -20.05 11.84 -8.73
N LEU A 203 -19.54 11.19 -7.69
CA LEU A 203 -18.54 10.11 -7.84
C LEU A 203 -19.11 8.89 -8.58
N ARG A 204 -20.36 8.49 -8.31
CA ARG A 204 -21.03 7.41 -9.08
C ARG A 204 -21.26 7.82 -10.54
N GLU A 205 -21.68 9.05 -10.79
CA GLU A 205 -21.86 9.57 -12.15
C GLU A 205 -20.58 9.49 -12.99
N LEU A 206 -19.38 9.65 -12.40
CA LEU A 206 -18.12 9.45 -13.11
C LEU A 206 -18.00 8.01 -13.65
N ILE A 207 -18.39 7.04 -12.86
CA ILE A 207 -18.33 5.62 -13.25
C ILE A 207 -19.39 5.29 -14.30
N GLU A 208 -20.65 5.68 -14.07
CA GLU A 208 -21.79 5.40 -14.95
C GLU A 208 -21.64 6.05 -16.33
N GLN A 209 -21.14 7.29 -16.36
CA GLN A 209 -20.91 8.04 -17.62
C GLN A 209 -19.57 7.70 -18.28
N ARG A 210 -18.80 6.75 -17.74
CA ARG A 210 -17.46 6.37 -18.22
C ARG A 210 -16.53 7.58 -18.37
N ARG A 211 -16.57 8.52 -17.42
CA ARG A 211 -15.68 9.68 -17.40
C ARG A 211 -14.27 9.26 -17.03
N SER A 212 -13.28 9.73 -17.77
CA SER A 212 -11.88 9.57 -17.39
C SER A 212 -11.51 10.58 -16.30
N PHE A 213 -10.90 10.12 -15.21
CA PHE A 213 -10.67 10.98 -14.05
C PHE A 213 -9.31 10.74 -13.37
N LEU A 214 -8.85 11.77 -12.67
CA LEU A 214 -7.66 11.70 -11.83
C LEU A 214 -8.03 11.94 -10.36
N VAL A 215 -7.55 11.07 -9.47
CA VAL A 215 -7.67 11.27 -8.02
C VAL A 215 -6.39 11.91 -7.50
N SER A 216 -6.48 13.10 -6.95
CA SER A 216 -5.34 13.87 -6.44
C SER A 216 -5.41 14.09 -4.93
N GLY A 217 -4.27 14.40 -4.31
CA GLY A 217 -4.17 14.68 -2.88
C GLY A 217 -2.80 14.34 -2.33
N GLY A 218 -2.53 14.76 -1.10
CA GLY A 218 -1.29 14.49 -0.38
C GLY A 218 -1.10 13.01 -0.02
N THR A 219 0.04 12.69 0.60
CA THR A 219 0.30 11.34 1.14
C THR A 219 -0.71 11.01 2.25
N GLY A 220 -1.25 9.79 2.21
CA GLY A 220 -2.22 9.33 3.21
C GLY A 220 -3.62 9.98 3.11
N ALA A 221 -3.91 10.79 2.07
CA ALA A 221 -5.22 11.40 1.85
C ALA A 221 -6.33 10.40 1.48
N GLY A 222 -5.98 9.15 1.13
CA GLY A 222 -6.95 8.10 0.81
C GLY A 222 -7.23 7.94 -0.69
N LYS A 223 -6.33 8.43 -1.56
CA LYS A 223 -6.46 8.34 -3.03
C LYS A 223 -6.72 6.90 -3.52
N THR A 224 -5.85 5.98 -3.14
CA THR A 224 -5.94 4.56 -3.52
C THR A 224 -7.22 3.92 -2.97
N THR A 225 -7.61 4.28 -1.74
CA THR A 225 -8.85 3.77 -1.10
C THR A 225 -10.10 4.24 -1.85
N LEU A 226 -10.17 5.54 -2.20
CA LEU A 226 -11.29 6.07 -2.97
C LEU A 226 -11.32 5.47 -4.38
N LEU A 227 -10.17 5.39 -5.05
CA LEU A 227 -10.10 4.81 -6.38
C LEU A 227 -10.53 3.34 -6.38
N ALA A 228 -10.08 2.53 -5.43
CA ALA A 228 -10.51 1.13 -5.30
C ALA A 228 -12.03 1.01 -5.07
N ALA A 229 -12.62 1.88 -4.22
CA ALA A 229 -14.07 1.91 -3.99
C ALA A 229 -14.84 2.27 -5.26
N LEU A 230 -14.37 3.25 -6.04
CA LEU A 230 -14.96 3.63 -7.32
C LEU A 230 -14.88 2.50 -8.34
N LEU A 231 -13.76 1.80 -8.41
CA LEU A 231 -13.56 0.67 -9.32
C LEU A 231 -14.44 -0.53 -8.97
N SER A 232 -14.84 -0.68 -7.71
CA SER A 232 -15.80 -1.71 -7.27
C SER A 232 -17.23 -1.43 -7.73
N GLU A 233 -17.57 -0.20 -8.12
CA GLU A 233 -18.88 0.20 -8.68
C GLU A 233 -18.91 0.03 -10.23
N VAL A 234 -17.78 -0.34 -10.87
CA VAL A 234 -17.74 -0.56 -12.32
C VAL A 234 -18.55 -1.81 -12.68
N PRO A 235 -19.31 -1.81 -13.80
CA PRO A 235 -20.04 -2.99 -14.27
C PRO A 235 -19.14 -4.23 -14.38
N VAL A 236 -19.64 -5.38 -13.89
CA VAL A 236 -18.86 -6.63 -13.78
C VAL A 236 -18.40 -7.23 -15.11
N ASP A 237 -18.99 -6.82 -16.21
CA ASP A 237 -18.62 -7.21 -17.58
C ASP A 237 -17.52 -6.34 -18.18
N GLU A 238 -17.14 -5.23 -17.54
CA GLU A 238 -16.01 -4.43 -17.96
C GLU A 238 -14.68 -4.98 -17.42
N ARG A 239 -13.64 -4.94 -18.26
CA ARG A 239 -12.31 -5.42 -17.90
C ARG A 239 -11.42 -4.27 -17.42
N LEU A 240 -10.94 -4.35 -16.18
CA LEU A 240 -10.06 -3.38 -15.54
C LEU A 240 -8.62 -3.85 -15.61
N LEU A 241 -7.71 -3.07 -16.20
CA LEU A 241 -6.27 -3.28 -16.15
C LEU A 241 -5.66 -2.31 -15.14
N LEU A 242 -5.20 -2.83 -13.99
CA LEU A 242 -4.59 -2.08 -12.91
C LEU A 242 -3.07 -2.14 -13.08
N VAL A 243 -2.43 -0.99 -13.28
CA VAL A 243 -0.99 -0.87 -13.49
C VAL A 243 -0.39 -0.14 -12.29
N GLU A 244 0.49 -0.80 -11.55
CA GLU A 244 1.00 -0.32 -10.27
C GLU A 244 2.48 -0.68 -10.07
N ASP A 245 3.22 0.16 -9.35
CA ASP A 245 4.54 -0.22 -8.81
C ASP A 245 4.35 -1.21 -7.66
N THR A 246 3.48 -0.84 -6.73
CA THR A 246 3.11 -1.62 -5.56
C THR A 246 1.61 -1.90 -5.63
N PRO A 247 1.14 -3.16 -5.56
CA PRO A 247 -0.28 -3.50 -5.69
C PRO A 247 -1.07 -3.08 -4.44
N GLU A 248 -1.52 -1.84 -4.40
CA GLU A 248 -2.34 -1.25 -3.34
C GLU A 248 -3.83 -1.19 -3.73
N LEU A 249 -4.15 -1.18 -5.04
CA LEU A 249 -5.52 -1.16 -5.53
C LEU A 249 -6.16 -2.54 -5.41
N LEU A 250 -7.15 -2.67 -4.56
CA LEU A 250 -7.88 -3.91 -4.28
C LEU A 250 -9.39 -3.69 -4.50
N PRO A 251 -9.86 -3.40 -5.74
CA PRO A 251 -11.28 -3.30 -5.99
C PRO A 251 -11.94 -4.68 -5.87
N ASP A 252 -13.17 -4.71 -5.36
CA ASP A 252 -14.03 -5.90 -5.41
C ASP A 252 -14.66 -5.99 -6.81
N HIS A 253 -13.90 -6.54 -7.76
CA HIS A 253 -14.30 -6.62 -9.15
C HIS A 253 -13.76 -7.89 -9.83
N PRO A 254 -14.60 -8.75 -10.46
CA PRO A 254 -14.22 -10.06 -10.98
C PRO A 254 -13.26 -9.99 -12.18
N GLN A 255 -13.27 -8.89 -12.94
CA GLN A 255 -12.44 -8.68 -14.12
C GLN A 255 -11.27 -7.71 -13.89
N ALA A 256 -10.83 -7.54 -12.63
CA ALA A 256 -9.66 -6.74 -12.29
C ALA A 256 -8.37 -7.54 -12.52
N VAL A 257 -7.58 -7.14 -13.50
CA VAL A 257 -6.26 -7.74 -13.83
C VAL A 257 -5.17 -6.78 -13.39
N ARG A 258 -4.22 -7.27 -12.60
CA ARG A 258 -3.12 -6.47 -12.06
C ARG A 258 -1.83 -6.72 -12.81
N LEU A 259 -1.17 -5.64 -13.19
CA LEU A 259 0.16 -5.61 -13.77
C LEU A 259 1.07 -4.83 -12.82
N ARG A 260 2.21 -5.43 -12.47
CA ARG A 260 3.17 -4.83 -11.53
C ARG A 260 4.52 -4.62 -12.19
N THR A 261 5.17 -3.51 -11.84
CA THR A 261 6.58 -3.27 -12.19
C THR A 261 7.48 -4.35 -11.59
N ARG A 262 8.63 -4.50 -12.18
CA ARG A 262 9.70 -5.35 -11.67
C ARG A 262 11.02 -4.61 -11.84
N ASP A 263 11.78 -4.52 -10.76
CA ASP A 263 13.12 -3.97 -10.78
C ASP A 263 14.05 -4.82 -11.64
N GLU A 264 15.10 -4.20 -12.15
CA GLU A 264 16.15 -4.91 -12.85
C GLU A 264 16.86 -5.89 -11.92
N GLY A 265 17.23 -7.05 -12.45
CA GLY A 265 18.04 -8.00 -11.73
C GLY A 265 19.47 -7.48 -11.50
N PRO A 266 20.29 -8.19 -10.71
CA PRO A 266 21.70 -7.82 -10.46
C PRO A 266 22.56 -7.71 -11.72
N ASP A 267 22.13 -8.33 -12.81
CA ASP A 267 22.71 -8.30 -14.15
C ASP A 267 22.22 -7.12 -14.99
N GLY A 268 21.41 -6.21 -14.43
CA GLY A 268 20.79 -5.09 -15.13
C GLY A 268 19.73 -5.50 -16.15
N ALA A 269 19.23 -6.75 -16.07
CA ALA A 269 18.25 -7.27 -17.01
C ALA A 269 16.88 -7.52 -16.36
N GLY A 270 15.86 -7.62 -17.20
CA GLY A 270 14.52 -8.04 -16.78
C GLY A 270 13.68 -6.99 -16.07
N GLY A 271 14.11 -5.73 -16.00
CA GLY A 271 13.29 -4.62 -15.51
C GLY A 271 12.01 -4.43 -16.33
N ILE A 272 10.92 -4.13 -15.67
CA ILE A 272 9.61 -3.81 -16.26
C ILE A 272 9.11 -2.53 -15.62
N ASP A 273 9.10 -1.45 -16.35
CA ASP A 273 8.65 -0.15 -15.88
C ASP A 273 7.14 0.10 -16.11
N MET A 274 6.60 1.11 -15.45
CA MET A 274 5.19 1.52 -15.59
C MET A 274 4.80 1.83 -17.03
N ARG A 275 5.69 2.49 -17.76
CA ARG A 275 5.45 2.88 -19.14
C ARG A 275 5.27 1.67 -20.04
N MET A 276 6.12 0.63 -19.86
CA MET A 276 6.00 -0.64 -20.56
C MET A 276 4.67 -1.32 -20.25
N LEU A 277 4.27 -1.36 -18.97
CA LEU A 277 3.02 -2.00 -18.54
C LEU A 277 1.79 -1.31 -19.13
N VAL A 278 1.73 0.03 -19.15
CA VAL A 278 0.62 0.76 -19.77
C VAL A 278 0.55 0.46 -21.28
N ARG A 279 1.68 0.37 -21.97
CA ARG A 279 1.71 -0.04 -23.40
C ARG A 279 1.20 -1.47 -23.61
N GLN A 280 1.54 -2.39 -22.72
CA GLN A 280 1.07 -3.78 -22.83
C GLN A 280 -0.41 -3.89 -22.49
N SER A 281 -0.92 -3.12 -21.51
CA SER A 281 -2.32 -3.12 -21.13
C SER A 281 -3.23 -2.77 -22.32
N LEU A 282 -2.83 -1.85 -23.20
CA LEU A 282 -3.56 -1.50 -24.43
C LEU A 282 -3.82 -2.68 -25.38
N ARG A 283 -3.04 -3.77 -25.28
CA ARG A 283 -3.19 -4.99 -26.10
C ARG A 283 -3.95 -6.10 -25.42
N MET A 284 -4.39 -5.88 -24.15
CA MET A 284 -5.03 -6.89 -23.31
C MET A 284 -6.55 -6.77 -23.31
N ARG A 285 -7.14 -6.07 -24.27
CA ARG A 285 -8.59 -5.79 -24.36
C ARG A 285 -9.14 -5.12 -23.09
N PRO A 286 -8.56 -4.00 -22.66
CA PRO A 286 -9.09 -3.26 -21.52
C PRO A 286 -10.38 -2.54 -21.90
N ASP A 287 -11.33 -2.47 -20.98
CA ASP A 287 -12.39 -1.48 -21.00
C ASP A 287 -11.94 -0.21 -20.29
N ARG A 288 -11.18 -0.37 -19.20
CA ARG A 288 -10.56 0.75 -18.47
C ARG A 288 -9.12 0.41 -18.08
N ILE A 289 -8.22 1.39 -18.19
CA ILE A 289 -6.83 1.31 -17.74
C ILE A 289 -6.66 2.21 -16.54
N ILE A 290 -6.16 1.65 -15.45
CA ILE A 290 -6.01 2.32 -14.16
C ILE A 290 -4.52 2.36 -13.81
N VAL A 291 -3.97 3.55 -13.62
CA VAL A 291 -2.61 3.72 -13.12
C VAL A 291 -2.67 4.07 -11.64
N GLY A 292 -2.16 3.18 -10.79
CA GLY A 292 -2.22 3.29 -9.34
C GLY A 292 -1.64 4.61 -8.84
N GLU A 293 -0.48 5.01 -9.39
CA GLU A 293 0.11 6.32 -9.15
C GLU A 293 0.93 6.78 -10.36
N ILE A 294 0.71 8.02 -10.78
CA ILE A 294 1.44 8.65 -11.89
C ILE A 294 2.58 9.47 -11.31
N ARG A 295 3.82 9.01 -11.53
CA ARG A 295 5.04 9.62 -10.99
C ARG A 295 6.02 10.10 -12.03
N GLY A 296 5.93 9.58 -13.28
CA GLY A 296 6.92 9.78 -14.31
C GLY A 296 6.39 9.81 -15.74
N ALA A 297 7.19 9.29 -16.65
CA ALA A 297 6.96 9.36 -18.09
C ALA A 297 5.77 8.51 -18.58
N GLU A 298 5.23 7.60 -17.76
CA GLU A 298 4.02 6.80 -18.05
C GLU A 298 2.78 7.66 -18.32
N ILE A 299 2.81 8.94 -17.92
CA ILE A 299 1.74 9.91 -18.23
C ILE A 299 1.45 9.99 -19.74
N ALA A 300 2.46 9.86 -20.60
CA ALA A 300 2.29 9.95 -22.03
C ALA A 300 1.42 8.80 -22.58
N GLU A 301 1.68 7.58 -22.13
CA GLU A 301 0.91 6.41 -22.52
C GLU A 301 -0.50 6.40 -21.91
N LEU A 302 -0.63 6.92 -20.70
CA LEU A 302 -1.93 7.05 -20.03
C LEU A 302 -2.82 8.09 -20.75
N LEU A 303 -2.27 9.25 -21.10
CA LEU A 303 -3.00 10.25 -21.89
C LEU A 303 -3.38 9.72 -23.28
N LEU A 304 -2.52 8.92 -23.91
CA LEU A 304 -2.86 8.21 -25.15
C LEU A 304 -4.04 7.25 -24.92
N ALA A 305 -4.04 6.49 -23.84
CA ALA A 305 -5.14 5.60 -23.51
C ALA A 305 -6.47 6.35 -23.32
N PHE A 306 -6.47 7.45 -22.58
CA PHE A 306 -7.65 8.29 -22.37
C PHE A 306 -8.23 8.81 -23.71
N ASN A 307 -7.37 9.12 -24.66
CA ASN A 307 -7.76 9.69 -25.97
C ASN A 307 -8.04 8.66 -27.06
N THR A 308 -7.88 7.34 -26.78
CA THR A 308 -7.95 6.28 -27.81
C THR A 308 -8.97 5.18 -27.49
N GLY A 309 -10.12 5.54 -26.94
CA GLY A 309 -11.25 4.61 -26.80
C GLY A 309 -11.32 3.86 -25.47
N HIS A 310 -10.52 4.23 -24.46
CA HIS A 310 -10.54 3.65 -23.11
C HIS A 310 -11.19 4.63 -22.12
N ALA A 311 -12.38 5.13 -22.47
CA ALA A 311 -13.17 6.04 -21.63
C ALA A 311 -13.47 5.39 -20.26
N GLY A 312 -13.40 6.20 -19.19
CA GLY A 312 -13.54 5.72 -17.82
C GLY A 312 -12.23 5.22 -17.20
N SER A 313 -11.11 5.36 -17.90
CA SER A 313 -9.79 5.12 -17.34
C SER A 313 -9.46 6.14 -16.25
N ALA A 314 -8.58 5.79 -15.31
CA ALA A 314 -8.29 6.64 -14.16
C ALA A 314 -6.83 6.49 -13.68
N GLY A 315 -6.42 7.41 -12.83
CA GLY A 315 -5.13 7.32 -12.16
C GLY A 315 -5.09 8.16 -10.90
N THR A 316 -4.05 7.96 -10.07
CA THR A 316 -3.80 8.89 -8.96
C THR A 316 -2.56 9.70 -9.20
N LEU A 317 -2.51 10.91 -8.65
CA LEU A 317 -1.31 11.72 -8.63
C LEU A 317 -1.19 12.52 -7.32
N HIS A 318 0.05 12.80 -6.93
CA HIS A 318 0.30 13.68 -5.79
C HIS A 318 0.17 15.15 -6.19
N ALA A 319 -0.73 15.87 -5.50
CA ALA A 319 -0.84 17.31 -5.57
C ALA A 319 -1.32 17.86 -4.21
N ASN A 320 -0.81 19.00 -3.79
CA ASN A 320 -1.16 19.61 -2.50
C ASN A 320 -2.53 20.34 -2.54
N SER A 321 -2.99 20.71 -3.72
CA SER A 321 -4.29 21.32 -3.97
C SER A 321 -4.77 20.95 -5.36
N VAL A 322 -6.07 21.15 -5.63
CA VAL A 322 -6.62 20.93 -6.97
C VAL A 322 -5.98 21.89 -7.99
N SER A 323 -5.69 23.13 -7.57
CA SER A 323 -5.04 24.14 -8.43
C SER A 323 -3.58 23.80 -8.77
N ALA A 324 -2.92 22.90 -8.02
CA ALA A 324 -1.58 22.40 -8.31
C ALA A 324 -1.56 21.26 -9.35
N VAL A 325 -2.72 20.63 -9.62
CA VAL A 325 -2.82 19.49 -10.54
C VAL A 325 -2.35 19.84 -11.96
N PRO A 326 -2.75 20.98 -12.58
CA PRO A 326 -2.28 21.38 -13.90
C PRO A 326 -0.75 21.45 -13.99
N GLY A 327 -0.11 22.14 -13.05
CA GLY A 327 1.36 22.25 -13.00
C GLY A 327 2.05 20.90 -12.85
N ARG A 328 1.45 20.00 -12.05
CA ARG A 328 1.97 18.64 -11.88
C ARG A 328 1.88 17.82 -13.16
N LEU A 329 0.77 17.90 -13.91
CA LEU A 329 0.60 17.22 -15.20
C LEU A 329 1.59 17.73 -16.24
N LEU A 330 1.81 19.05 -16.33
CA LEU A 330 2.81 19.64 -17.21
C LEU A 330 4.23 19.16 -16.86
N ALA A 331 4.57 19.10 -15.58
CA ALA A 331 5.86 18.61 -15.13
C ALA A 331 6.08 17.13 -15.47
N LEU A 332 5.07 16.28 -15.28
CA LEU A 332 5.13 14.86 -15.65
C LEU A 332 5.25 14.69 -17.17
N GLY A 333 4.51 15.47 -17.96
CA GLY A 333 4.62 15.47 -19.41
C GLY A 333 6.01 15.88 -19.90
N ALA A 334 6.65 16.84 -19.24
CA ALA A 334 8.03 17.23 -19.54
C ALA A 334 9.01 16.07 -19.28
N LEU A 335 8.83 15.28 -18.21
CA LEU A 335 9.61 14.06 -17.99
C LEU A 335 9.41 13.01 -19.10
N ALA A 336 8.25 13.00 -19.73
CA ALA A 336 7.95 12.15 -20.89
C ALA A 336 8.44 12.73 -22.22
N GLY A 337 9.09 13.90 -22.23
CA GLY A 337 9.55 14.60 -23.43
C GLY A 337 8.46 15.31 -24.21
N MET A 338 7.29 15.55 -23.62
CA MET A 338 6.17 16.25 -24.25
C MET A 338 6.28 17.77 -24.06
N SER A 339 5.85 18.53 -25.08
CA SER A 339 5.70 19.99 -24.91
C SER A 339 4.49 20.32 -24.04
N ALA A 340 4.53 21.45 -23.34
CA ALA A 340 3.41 21.92 -22.52
C ALA A 340 2.09 22.01 -23.31
N GLU A 341 2.16 22.44 -24.57
CA GLU A 341 1.01 22.50 -25.47
C GLU A 341 0.43 21.12 -25.77
N SER A 342 1.28 20.12 -26.04
CA SER A 342 0.85 18.74 -26.28
C SER A 342 0.20 18.12 -25.05
N VAL A 343 0.80 18.34 -23.86
CA VAL A 343 0.22 17.88 -22.60
C VAL A 343 -1.14 18.53 -22.35
N ALA A 344 -1.23 19.85 -22.45
CA ALA A 344 -2.47 20.59 -22.19
C ALA A 344 -3.59 20.11 -23.12
N ARG A 345 -3.31 19.92 -24.39
CA ARG A 345 -4.28 19.42 -25.37
C ARG A 345 -4.77 18.02 -25.04
N GLN A 346 -3.83 17.08 -24.82
CA GLN A 346 -4.20 15.70 -24.52
C GLN A 346 -4.94 15.55 -23.17
N VAL A 347 -4.60 16.38 -22.19
CA VAL A 347 -5.30 16.41 -20.90
C VAL A 347 -6.73 16.93 -21.05
N VAL A 348 -6.93 18.04 -21.77
CA VAL A 348 -8.26 18.62 -21.98
C VAL A 348 -9.16 17.68 -22.78
N ASP A 349 -8.60 17.00 -23.78
CA ASP A 349 -9.34 16.07 -24.64
C ASP A 349 -9.65 14.74 -23.93
N GLY A 350 -8.79 14.28 -23.01
CA GLY A 350 -8.84 12.93 -22.45
C GLY A 350 -9.18 12.82 -20.96
N VAL A 351 -9.02 13.88 -20.17
CA VAL A 351 -9.29 13.86 -18.72
C VAL A 351 -10.48 14.74 -18.39
N ASP A 352 -11.62 14.12 -18.10
CA ASP A 352 -12.86 14.84 -17.81
C ASP A 352 -12.83 15.56 -16.45
N THR A 353 -12.27 14.89 -15.42
CA THR A 353 -12.49 15.29 -14.04
C THR A 353 -11.25 15.06 -13.15
N VAL A 354 -11.03 15.97 -12.22
CA VAL A 354 -10.11 15.79 -11.08
C VAL A 354 -10.91 15.71 -9.78
N VAL A 355 -10.65 14.65 -9.02
CA VAL A 355 -11.21 14.43 -7.68
C VAL A 355 -10.10 14.68 -6.67
N HIS A 356 -10.21 15.74 -5.86
CA HIS A 356 -9.17 16.11 -4.90
C HIS A 356 -9.53 15.72 -3.48
N LEU A 357 -8.64 14.96 -2.85
CA LEU A 357 -8.74 14.53 -1.46
C LEU A 357 -7.78 15.32 -0.57
N HIS A 358 -8.26 15.63 0.60
CA HIS A 358 -7.49 16.31 1.64
C HIS A 358 -7.54 15.52 2.96
N ARG A 359 -6.47 15.60 3.73
CA ARG A 359 -6.42 15.07 5.10
C ARG A 359 -6.28 16.22 6.07
N GLN A 360 -7.30 16.43 6.92
CA GLN A 360 -7.33 17.47 7.93
C GLN A 360 -7.66 16.86 9.29
N GLU A 361 -6.86 17.15 10.31
CA GLU A 361 -7.06 16.65 11.68
C GLU A 361 -7.22 15.12 11.76
N GLY A 362 -6.47 14.39 10.92
CA GLY A 362 -6.54 12.93 10.84
C GLY A 362 -7.69 12.39 9.99
N GLN A 363 -8.68 13.21 9.61
CA GLN A 363 -9.81 12.82 8.77
C GLN A 363 -9.49 12.97 7.27
N ARG A 364 -9.88 11.98 6.47
CA ARG A 364 -9.77 12.00 5.01
C ARG A 364 -11.08 12.51 4.44
N ARG A 365 -11.04 13.55 3.60
CA ARG A 365 -12.24 14.16 3.03
C ARG A 365 -12.07 14.46 1.55
N LEU A 366 -13.16 14.32 0.81
CA LEU A 366 -13.32 14.89 -0.52
C LEU A 366 -13.37 16.41 -0.38
N ALA A 367 -12.36 17.09 -0.90
CA ALA A 367 -12.26 18.54 -0.83
C ALA A 367 -12.93 19.22 -2.03
N GLN A 368 -12.68 18.69 -3.23
CA GLN A 368 -13.16 19.32 -4.45
C GLN A 368 -13.25 18.32 -5.61
N ILE A 369 -14.23 18.52 -6.47
CA ILE A 369 -14.30 17.92 -7.80
C ILE A 369 -14.19 19.07 -8.80
N GLY A 370 -13.32 18.96 -9.79
CA GLY A 370 -13.11 19.99 -10.79
C GLY A 370 -12.96 19.41 -12.19
N GLN A 371 -13.22 20.22 -13.20
CA GLN A 371 -13.02 19.92 -14.61
C GLN A 371 -11.72 20.55 -15.09
N LEU A 372 -10.92 19.81 -15.84
CA LEU A 372 -9.71 20.33 -16.48
C LEU A 372 -10.10 21.08 -17.75
N THR A 373 -9.64 22.32 -17.83
CA THR A 373 -9.84 23.19 -18.98
C THR A 373 -8.51 23.82 -19.37
N GLY A 374 -8.39 24.30 -20.61
CA GLY A 374 -7.17 24.98 -21.03
C GLY A 374 -7.09 25.26 -22.51
N THR A 375 -6.19 26.16 -22.88
CA THR A 375 -5.88 26.54 -24.25
C THR A 375 -4.39 26.92 -24.37
N HIS A 376 -3.77 26.64 -25.54
CA HIS A 376 -2.43 27.13 -25.89
C HIS A 376 -1.33 26.83 -24.86
N GLY A 377 -1.31 25.59 -24.31
CA GLY A 377 -0.28 25.17 -23.36
C GLY A 377 -0.52 25.58 -21.90
N SER A 378 -1.64 26.20 -21.60
CA SER A 378 -2.09 26.49 -20.25
C SER A 378 -3.20 25.52 -19.83
N LEU A 379 -3.11 25.00 -18.61
CA LEU A 379 -4.12 24.15 -17.98
C LEU A 379 -4.63 24.85 -16.73
N THR A 380 -5.94 24.75 -16.52
CA THR A 380 -6.61 25.20 -15.30
C THR A 380 -7.62 24.16 -14.84
N VAL A 381 -8.06 24.24 -13.57
CA VAL A 381 -9.15 23.41 -13.05
C VAL A 381 -10.29 24.34 -12.67
N GLU A 382 -11.43 24.11 -13.27
CA GLU A 382 -12.68 24.80 -12.90
C GLU A 382 -13.45 23.96 -11.87
N PRO A 383 -13.82 24.53 -10.71
CA PRO A 383 -14.53 23.78 -9.69
C PRO A 383 -15.94 23.43 -10.14
N VAL A 384 -16.32 22.16 -9.99
CA VAL A 384 -17.68 21.64 -10.23
C VAL A 384 -18.40 21.46 -8.91
N TRP A 385 -17.66 21.06 -7.86
CA TRP A 385 -18.17 20.84 -6.52
C TRP A 385 -17.08 21.05 -5.47
N GLY A 386 -17.50 21.51 -4.28
CA GLY A 386 -16.58 21.74 -3.16
C GLY A 386 -16.06 23.18 -3.12
N GLN A 387 -15.23 23.47 -2.12
CA GLN A 387 -14.62 24.80 -1.94
C GLN A 387 -13.15 24.76 -2.37
N SER A 388 -12.68 25.84 -3.03
CA SER A 388 -11.25 26.09 -3.21
C SER A 388 -10.67 26.55 -1.86
N TRP A 389 -9.70 25.84 -1.37
CA TRP A 389 -8.92 26.23 -0.18
C TRP A 389 -7.64 26.93 -0.60
#